data_028045bbd698e95839f8127323b457d0
#
_entry.id   028045bbd698e95839f8127323b457d0
#
_cell.length_a   1.000
_cell.length_b   1.000
_cell.length_c   1.000
_cell.angle_alpha   90.00
_cell.angle_beta   90.00
_cell.angle_gamma   90.00
#
_symmetry.space_group_name_H-M   'P 1'
#
loop_
_entity.id
_entity.type
_entity.pdbx_description
1 polymer ?
#
loop_
_entity_poly.entity_id
_entity_poly.type
_entity_poly.pdbx_seq_one_letter_code
_entity_poly.pdbx_strand_id
1 'polypeptide(L)'
;MPLLNPGGKIIFEIPNVEGPLYSVYNNTEFERFYWSIAHPWYFSKRSLVHFLKQLKSAEFEIKLDQRHDLPNHITWARDGKPRGMKKYSEKLCQKMENLYRNQLIKMEKCDTLIGIIKAPE
;
A
#
# COMPACT_ATOMS: atom_id res chain seq x y z
N MET A 1 22.06 -12.82 6.43
CA MET A 1 21.87 -11.35 6.57
C MET A 1 22.76 -10.83 7.70
N PRO A 2 23.94 -10.30 7.38
CA PRO A 2 24.96 -10.00 8.40
C PRO A 2 24.62 -8.81 9.32
N LEU A 3 23.57 -8.05 9.00
CA LEU A 3 23.14 -6.88 9.78
C LEU A 3 22.01 -7.16 10.78
N LEU A 4 21.51 -8.39 10.83
CA LEU A 4 20.46 -8.81 11.76
C LEU A 4 21.01 -9.85 12.72
N ASN A 5 20.64 -9.72 13.98
CA ASN A 5 20.84 -10.80 14.95
C ASN A 5 19.98 -12.03 14.58
N PRO A 6 20.36 -13.24 15.02
CA PRO A 6 19.49 -14.41 14.89
C PRO A 6 18.05 -14.12 15.36
N GLY A 7 17.05 -14.51 14.58
CA GLY A 7 15.65 -14.20 14.85
C GLY A 7 15.23 -12.73 14.68
N GLY A 8 16.15 -11.85 14.29
CA GLY A 8 15.87 -10.44 14.04
C GLY A 8 14.89 -10.22 12.87
N LYS A 9 14.21 -9.07 12.85
CA LYS A 9 13.21 -8.74 11.83
C LYS A 9 13.52 -7.43 11.14
N ILE A 10 13.26 -7.37 9.82
CA ILE A 10 13.13 -6.14 9.05
C ILE A 10 11.64 -5.94 8.77
N ILE A 11 11.11 -4.78 9.11
CA ILE A 11 9.75 -4.39 8.77
C ILE A 11 9.89 -3.17 7.85
N PHE A 12 9.26 -3.23 6.69
CA PHE A 12 9.24 -2.12 5.74
C PHE A 12 7.85 -1.92 5.17
N GLU A 13 7.62 -0.74 4.66
CA GLU A 13 6.37 -0.33 4.07
C GLU A 13 6.64 0.34 2.73
N ILE A 14 5.87 -0.04 1.71
CA ILE A 14 5.99 0.47 0.35
C ILE A 14 4.61 0.69 -0.28
N PRO A 15 4.50 1.59 -1.27
CA PRO A 15 3.29 1.71 -2.07
C PRO A 15 2.98 0.42 -2.81
N ASN A 16 1.68 0.09 -2.90
CA ASN A 16 1.19 -0.96 -3.78
C ASN A 16 0.89 -0.35 -5.15
N VAL A 17 1.55 -0.81 -6.20
CA VAL A 17 1.29 -0.34 -7.56
C VAL A 17 -0.15 -0.64 -8.03
N GLU A 18 -0.79 -1.65 -7.44
CA GLU A 18 -2.20 -2.00 -7.66
C GLU A 18 -3.18 -1.11 -6.86
N GLY A 19 -2.69 -0.05 -6.21
CA GLY A 19 -3.51 0.88 -5.43
C GLY A 19 -4.67 1.47 -6.22
N PRO A 20 -5.79 1.81 -5.55
CA PRO A 20 -7.07 2.01 -6.24
C PRO A 20 -7.11 3.25 -7.14
N LEU A 21 -6.43 4.31 -6.78
CA LEU A 21 -6.40 5.52 -7.63
C LEU A 21 -5.75 5.27 -8.99
N TYR A 22 -4.78 4.39 -9.07
CA TYR A 22 -4.14 3.97 -10.30
C TYR A 22 -4.89 2.83 -10.99
N SER A 23 -5.07 1.69 -10.29
CA SER A 23 -5.51 0.44 -10.92
C SER A 23 -7.03 0.29 -11.06
N VAL A 24 -7.81 1.03 -10.27
CA VAL A 24 -9.29 0.96 -10.29
C VAL A 24 -9.89 2.20 -10.93
N TYR A 25 -9.49 3.39 -10.46
CA TYR A 25 -10.09 4.65 -10.90
C TYR A 25 -9.38 5.28 -12.10
N ASN A 26 -8.19 4.81 -12.47
CA ASN A 26 -7.38 5.34 -13.58
C ASN A 26 -7.23 6.87 -13.50
N ASN A 27 -6.95 7.39 -12.30
CA ASN A 27 -6.84 8.82 -12.08
C ASN A 27 -5.51 9.36 -12.62
N THR A 28 -5.55 10.08 -13.73
CA THR A 28 -4.35 10.59 -14.42
C THR A 28 -3.57 11.63 -13.62
N GLU A 29 -4.24 12.45 -12.81
CA GLU A 29 -3.57 13.43 -11.96
C GLU A 29 -2.82 12.75 -10.82
N PHE A 30 -3.42 11.69 -10.25
CA PHE A 30 -2.73 10.84 -9.29
C PHE A 30 -1.55 10.11 -9.92
N GLU A 31 -1.70 9.58 -11.11
CA GLU A 31 -0.62 8.89 -11.82
C GLU A 31 0.59 9.80 -12.02
N ARG A 32 0.40 11.04 -12.45
CA ARG A 32 1.48 12.03 -12.58
C ARG A 32 2.16 12.36 -11.26
N PHE A 33 1.42 12.39 -10.17
CA PHE A 33 1.92 12.61 -8.83
C PHE A 33 2.65 11.39 -8.26
N TYR A 34 2.15 10.19 -8.56
CA TYR A 34 2.57 8.93 -7.94
C TYR A 34 3.97 8.49 -8.39
N TRP A 35 4.25 8.57 -9.69
CA TRP A 35 5.55 8.23 -10.24
C TRP A 35 6.57 9.31 -9.88
N SER A 36 7.43 9.01 -8.90
CA SER A 36 8.38 9.97 -8.38
C SER A 36 9.76 9.37 -8.18
N ILE A 37 10.78 10.22 -8.14
CA ILE A 37 12.17 9.82 -7.85
C ILE A 37 12.31 9.21 -6.45
N ALA A 38 11.45 9.58 -5.51
CA ALA A 38 11.46 9.06 -4.14
C ALA A 38 11.17 7.55 -4.06
N HIS A 39 10.47 7.01 -5.07
CA HIS A 39 10.16 5.59 -5.17
C HIS A 39 10.60 5.05 -6.53
N PRO A 40 11.89 4.71 -6.71
CA PRO A 40 12.40 4.23 -8.01
C PRO A 40 11.88 2.84 -8.37
N TRP A 41 11.32 2.09 -7.41
CA TRP A 41 10.76 0.76 -7.58
C TRP A 41 9.34 0.70 -7.04
N TYR A 42 8.44 0.15 -7.84
CA TYR A 42 7.05 -0.07 -7.47
C TYR A 42 6.72 -1.55 -7.54
N PHE A 43 6.07 -2.05 -6.49
CA PHE A 43 5.72 -3.46 -6.37
C PHE A 43 4.21 -3.64 -6.25
N SER A 44 3.71 -4.71 -6.89
CA SER A 44 2.49 -5.38 -6.48
C SER A 44 2.82 -6.43 -5.41
N LYS A 45 1.83 -6.95 -4.71
CA LYS A 45 2.04 -8.09 -3.80
C LYS A 45 2.74 -9.25 -4.52
N ARG A 46 2.30 -9.59 -5.74
CA ARG A 46 2.87 -10.67 -6.55
C ARG A 46 4.35 -10.44 -6.89
N SER A 47 4.70 -9.26 -7.36
CA SER A 47 6.10 -8.96 -7.70
C SER A 47 7.00 -8.88 -6.47
N LEU A 48 6.47 -8.37 -5.34
CA LEU A 48 7.21 -8.35 -4.08
C LEU A 48 7.48 -9.77 -3.56
N VAL A 49 6.50 -10.67 -3.60
CA VAL A 49 6.69 -12.09 -3.27
C VAL A 49 7.80 -12.70 -4.12
N HIS A 50 7.76 -12.45 -5.45
CA HIS A 50 8.79 -12.96 -6.35
C HIS A 50 10.19 -12.45 -6.00
N PHE A 51 10.29 -11.16 -5.69
CA PHE A 51 11.54 -10.54 -5.26
C PHE A 51 12.06 -11.11 -3.94
N LEU A 52 11.19 -11.24 -2.91
CA LEU A 52 11.59 -11.73 -1.59
C LEU A 52 11.96 -13.22 -1.58
N LYS A 53 11.41 -14.03 -2.48
CA LYS A 53 11.80 -15.44 -2.65
C LYS A 53 13.26 -15.63 -3.04
N GLN A 54 13.94 -14.60 -3.53
CA GLN A 54 15.36 -14.64 -3.82
C GLN A 54 16.23 -14.63 -2.55
N LEU A 55 15.64 -14.27 -1.41
CA LEU A 55 16.28 -14.32 -0.10
C LEU A 55 16.21 -15.75 0.46
N LYS A 56 17.11 -16.62 0.00
CA LYS A 56 17.06 -18.10 0.16
C LYS A 56 16.96 -18.62 1.59
N SER A 57 17.32 -17.84 2.60
CA SER A 57 17.37 -18.29 4.01
C SER A 57 16.49 -17.46 4.96
N ALA A 58 15.63 -16.60 4.44
CA ALA A 58 14.76 -15.76 5.24
C ALA A 58 13.29 -16.16 5.08
N GLU A 59 12.56 -16.20 6.18
CA GLU A 59 11.10 -16.22 6.15
C GLU A 59 10.57 -14.82 5.91
N PHE A 60 9.46 -14.68 5.18
CA PHE A 60 8.82 -13.40 4.98
C PHE A 60 7.29 -13.51 5.00
N GLU A 61 6.67 -12.43 5.40
CA GLU A 61 5.22 -12.21 5.37
C GLU A 61 4.93 -10.86 4.68
N ILE A 62 3.86 -10.80 3.89
CA ILE A 62 3.38 -9.54 3.31
C ILE A 62 1.96 -9.30 3.80
N LYS A 63 1.77 -8.17 4.47
CA LYS A 63 0.46 -7.67 4.89
C LYS A 63 -0.01 -6.57 3.96
N LEU A 64 -1.31 -6.53 3.75
CA LEU A 64 -1.98 -5.52 2.95
C LEU A 64 -2.62 -4.49 3.89
N ASP A 65 -2.49 -3.22 3.56
CA ASP A 65 -3.15 -2.14 4.29
C ASP A 65 -3.69 -1.07 3.34
N GLN A 66 -4.79 -0.45 3.72
CA GLN A 66 -5.36 0.71 3.04
C GLN A 66 -5.21 1.92 3.96
N ARG A 67 -4.28 2.80 3.66
CA ARG A 67 -3.98 3.99 4.47
C ARG A 67 -4.88 5.16 4.19
N HIS A 68 -5.12 5.42 2.90
CA HIS A 68 -5.91 6.57 2.47
C HIS A 68 -7.38 6.22 2.46
N ASP A 69 -8.18 7.09 3.05
CA ASP A 69 -9.62 6.92 3.21
C ASP A 69 -10.41 7.27 1.94
N LEU A 70 -11.70 6.98 1.96
CA LEU A 70 -12.59 7.32 0.86
C LEU A 70 -12.65 8.83 0.56
N PRO A 71 -12.68 9.74 1.56
CA PRO A 71 -12.57 11.18 1.30
C PRO A 71 -11.33 11.59 0.52
N ASN A 72 -10.20 10.93 0.76
CA ASN A 72 -8.97 11.18 -0.02
C ASN A 72 -9.18 10.81 -1.49
N HIS A 73 -9.78 9.66 -1.77
CA HIS A 73 -10.06 9.23 -3.13
C HIS A 73 -11.09 10.10 -3.84
N ILE A 74 -12.12 10.57 -3.14
CA ILE A 74 -13.10 11.54 -3.66
C ILE A 74 -12.39 12.85 -4.02
N THR A 75 -11.48 13.33 -3.17
CA THR A 75 -10.71 14.55 -3.42
C THR A 75 -9.85 14.41 -4.67
N TRP A 76 -9.16 13.29 -4.86
CA TRP A 76 -8.42 13.02 -6.08
C TRP A 76 -9.32 12.99 -7.32
N ALA A 77 -10.49 12.34 -7.22
CA ALA A 77 -11.43 12.25 -8.33
C ALA A 77 -12.02 13.60 -8.71
N ARG A 78 -12.31 14.45 -7.73
CA ARG A 78 -12.95 15.75 -7.94
C ARG A 78 -11.95 16.86 -8.27
N ASP A 79 -10.84 16.93 -7.52
CA ASP A 79 -9.95 18.09 -7.52
C ASP A 79 -8.57 17.78 -8.17
N GLY A 80 -8.27 16.50 -8.44
CA GLY A 80 -6.95 16.07 -8.95
C GLY A 80 -5.79 16.40 -8.00
N LYS A 81 -6.04 16.41 -6.68
CA LYS A 81 -5.09 16.85 -5.65
C LYS A 81 -5.08 15.94 -4.44
N PRO A 82 -3.92 15.81 -3.73
CA PRO A 82 -3.84 15.13 -2.45
C PRO A 82 -4.52 15.91 -1.32
N ARG A 83 -4.39 15.38 -0.08
CA ARG A 83 -4.85 15.99 1.18
C ARG A 83 -6.36 15.96 1.40
N GLY A 84 -7.01 14.89 0.95
CA GLY A 84 -8.44 14.65 1.20
C GLY A 84 -8.76 13.83 2.45
N MET A 85 -7.76 13.37 3.22
CA MET A 85 -7.96 12.56 4.41
C MET A 85 -8.93 13.22 5.39
N LYS A 86 -9.93 12.46 5.85
CA LYS A 86 -10.95 12.89 6.81
C LYS A 86 -11.80 14.10 6.39
N LYS A 87 -11.75 14.51 5.15
CA LYS A 87 -12.39 15.75 4.66
C LYS A 87 -13.91 15.75 4.83
N TYR A 88 -14.54 14.58 4.75
CA TYR A 88 -16.00 14.41 4.89
C TYR A 88 -16.37 13.55 6.10
N SER A 89 -15.55 13.51 7.13
CA SER A 89 -15.72 12.63 8.29
C SER A 89 -17.04 12.83 9.05
N GLU A 90 -17.62 14.03 9.01
CA GLU A 90 -18.93 14.32 9.61
C GLU A 90 -20.11 13.73 8.79
N LYS A 91 -19.90 13.43 7.51
CA LYS A 91 -20.94 12.96 6.58
C LYS A 91 -20.78 11.48 6.20
N LEU A 92 -19.58 10.96 6.28
CA LEU A 92 -19.25 9.57 5.98
C LEU A 92 -19.04 8.80 7.28
N CYS A 93 -19.91 7.85 7.56
CA CYS A 93 -19.82 7.08 8.79
C CYS A 93 -18.64 6.08 8.76
N GLN A 94 -18.12 5.76 9.95
CA GLN A 94 -17.00 4.83 10.11
C GLN A 94 -17.28 3.44 9.52
N LYS A 95 -18.53 2.99 9.52
CA LYS A 95 -18.93 1.71 8.92
C LYS A 95 -18.68 1.70 7.40
N MET A 96 -18.98 2.78 6.70
CA MET A 96 -18.73 2.92 5.28
C MET A 96 -17.22 2.92 5.00
N GLU A 97 -16.44 3.64 5.77
CA GLU A 97 -14.97 3.64 5.68
C GLU A 97 -14.40 2.24 5.87
N ASN A 98 -14.86 1.52 6.88
CA ASN A 98 -14.40 0.16 7.15
C ASN A 98 -14.76 -0.81 6.02
N LEU A 99 -15.96 -0.72 5.47
CA LEU A 99 -16.38 -1.54 4.34
C LEU A 99 -15.54 -1.26 3.09
N TYR A 100 -15.31 0.00 2.78
CA TYR A 100 -14.49 0.43 1.66
C TYR A 100 -13.04 -0.07 1.79
N ARG A 101 -12.41 0.18 2.93
CA ARG A 101 -11.08 -0.28 3.25
C ARG A 101 -10.95 -1.80 3.15
N ASN A 102 -11.86 -2.54 3.77
CA ASN A 102 -11.84 -4.01 3.77
C ASN A 102 -12.05 -4.58 2.36
N GLN A 103 -12.89 -3.95 1.54
CA GLN A 103 -13.10 -4.37 0.16
C GLN A 103 -11.82 -4.19 -0.68
N LEU A 104 -11.13 -3.07 -0.55
CA LEU A 104 -9.87 -2.83 -1.26
C LEU A 104 -8.77 -3.83 -0.84
N ILE A 105 -8.67 -4.13 0.45
CA ILE A 105 -7.74 -5.14 0.97
C ILE A 105 -8.08 -6.53 0.43
N LYS A 106 -9.35 -6.92 0.45
CA LYS A 106 -9.82 -8.21 -0.08
C LYS A 106 -9.53 -8.38 -1.57
N MET A 107 -9.65 -7.32 -2.34
CA MET A 107 -9.34 -7.31 -3.78
C MET A 107 -7.83 -7.22 -4.07
N GLU A 108 -6.98 -7.07 -3.06
CA GLU A 108 -5.55 -6.75 -3.19
C GLU A 108 -5.28 -5.44 -3.96
N LYS A 109 -6.25 -4.52 -3.95
CA LYS A 109 -6.21 -3.19 -4.56
C LYS A 109 -6.04 -2.06 -3.52
N CYS A 110 -5.59 -2.38 -2.33
CA CYS A 110 -5.20 -1.41 -1.31
C CYS A 110 -3.92 -0.66 -1.71
N ASP A 111 -3.65 0.46 -1.07
CA ASP A 111 -2.55 1.36 -1.45
C ASP A 111 -1.19 1.00 -0.85
N THR A 112 -1.13 0.10 0.12
CA THR A 112 0.08 -0.15 0.92
C THR A 112 0.38 -1.63 1.08
N LEU A 113 1.66 -1.98 0.92
CA LEU A 113 2.23 -3.28 1.25
C LEU A 113 3.16 -3.15 2.45
N ILE A 114 3.00 -4.00 3.44
CA ILE A 114 3.89 -4.11 4.61
C ILE A 114 4.62 -5.43 4.51
N GLY A 115 5.94 -5.39 4.36
CA GLY A 115 6.79 -6.57 4.33
C GLY A 115 7.45 -6.80 5.70
N ILE A 116 7.47 -8.05 6.12
CA ILE A 116 8.17 -8.50 7.33
C ILE A 116 9.11 -9.62 6.92
N ILE A 117 10.40 -9.42 7.10
CA ILE A 117 11.44 -10.41 6.81
C ILE A 117 12.05 -10.83 8.14
N LYS A 118 12.15 -12.15 8.38
CA LYS A 118 12.78 -12.71 9.59
C LYS A 118 14.12 -13.35 9.22
N ALA A 119 15.16 -13.03 9.97
CA ALA A 119 16.42 -13.74 9.88
C ALA A 119 16.27 -15.17 10.42
N PRO A 120 17.03 -16.14 9.92
CA PRO A 120 17.12 -17.47 10.55
C PRO A 120 17.53 -17.36 12.03
N GLU A 121 17.14 -18.36 12.81
CA GLU A 121 17.60 -18.51 14.21
C GLU A 121 19.07 -18.89 14.27
#